data_25046ba5a24801913458460fdf8ceadd
#
_entry.id   25046ba5a24801913458460fdf8ceadd
#
_cell.length_a   1.000
_cell.length_b   1.000
_cell.length_c   1.000
_cell.angle_alpha   90.00
_cell.angle_beta   90.00
_cell.angle_gamma   90.00
#
_symmetry.space_group_name_H-M   'P 1'
#
loop_
_entity.id
_entity.type
_entity.pdbx_description
1 polymer ?
#
loop_
_entity_poly.entity_id
_entity_poly.type
_entity_poly.pdbx_seq_one_letter_code
_entity_poly.pdbx_strand_id
1 'polypeptide(L)'
;MTFLWYIPNQVDPGHRGDDTVQGHNSLDRLTELARLAEGHGWAGALLGTGWGRPDTFTVATALAARTTTFQPLVAIRPGYWRPAHFASAASTLDQLSGGRLLINIVSGQDNLAAYGDSEGDQAQRYARTREFLQLVRRLWTEEDVSYAGEHFSVTGSTVATRPVVREGRPHPRLYFGGASEAAQRVAATDADVQLFWGEPLDGIAERISRLRELEAELGREHAPLEFGLRITTLVRDTTEEAWTDAEAKVAKMAEAQGNRDRRWFKAVGQQRLLELAERGDVLDDNLYTAPGKYGGGGAGTTWLVGSAEDVAKSLRRYQDLGITHFILSDTPYREETVRVGDQLLPLLRGATTD
;
A
#
# COMPACT_ATOMS: atom_id res chain seq x y z
N MET A 1 10.94 -8.90 -8.82
CA MET A 1 9.90 -7.84 -8.71
C MET A 1 8.62 -8.41 -8.13
N THR A 2 7.90 -7.61 -7.33
CA THR A 2 6.65 -8.02 -6.68
C THR A 2 5.50 -7.18 -7.22
N PHE A 3 4.48 -7.84 -7.77
CA PHE A 3 3.27 -7.18 -8.25
C PHE A 3 2.09 -7.57 -7.37
N LEU A 4 1.50 -6.59 -6.72
CA LEU A 4 0.35 -6.73 -5.85
C LEU A 4 -0.84 -5.99 -6.44
N TRP A 5 -2.03 -6.55 -6.28
CA TRP A 5 -3.27 -5.89 -6.61
C TRP A 5 -3.80 -5.08 -5.42
N TYR A 6 -4.90 -4.41 -5.58
CA TYR A 6 -5.66 -3.81 -4.48
C TYR A 6 -7.03 -4.46 -4.37
N ILE A 7 -7.32 -5.03 -3.21
CA ILE A 7 -8.66 -5.51 -2.88
C ILE A 7 -9.33 -4.48 -1.97
N PRO A 8 -10.51 -3.94 -2.36
CA PRO A 8 -11.20 -2.95 -1.55
C PRO A 8 -11.71 -3.57 -0.25
N ASN A 9 -11.06 -3.26 0.85
CA ASN A 9 -11.51 -3.57 2.20
C ASN A 9 -12.31 -2.37 2.73
N GLN A 10 -13.55 -2.23 2.28
CA GLN A 10 -14.44 -1.10 2.61
C GLN A 10 -15.90 -1.53 2.54
N VAL A 11 -16.80 -0.74 3.14
CA VAL A 11 -18.22 -1.10 3.27
C VAL A 11 -18.98 -1.00 1.95
N ASP A 12 -18.53 -0.09 1.07
CA ASP A 12 -19.10 0.15 -0.24
C ASP A 12 -18.00 0.31 -1.31
N PRO A 13 -18.32 0.18 -2.60
CA PRO A 13 -17.32 0.21 -3.68
C PRO A 13 -16.60 1.55 -3.85
N GLY A 14 -17.13 2.64 -3.33
CA GLY A 14 -16.58 3.97 -3.55
C GLY A 14 -17.05 4.59 -4.87
N HIS A 15 -16.35 5.65 -5.33
CA HIS A 15 -16.81 6.46 -6.47
C HIS A 15 -15.75 6.60 -7.55
N ARG A 16 -15.25 5.49 -8.04
CA ARG A 16 -14.28 5.47 -9.14
C ARG A 16 -14.91 5.22 -10.50
N GLY A 17 -16.19 5.53 -10.65
CA GLY A 17 -16.95 5.10 -11.79
C GLY A 17 -17.39 3.64 -11.69
N ASP A 18 -17.24 3.03 -10.51
CA ASP A 18 -17.79 1.71 -10.24
C ASP A 18 -19.27 1.79 -9.99
N ASP A 19 -19.98 0.79 -10.47
CA ASP A 19 -21.35 0.55 -10.08
C ASP A 19 -21.37 -0.06 -8.67
N THR A 20 -22.45 0.21 -7.94
CA THR A 20 -22.67 -0.42 -6.63
C THR A 20 -22.85 -1.92 -6.79
N VAL A 21 -21.97 -2.69 -6.16
CA VAL A 21 -22.02 -4.15 -6.20
C VAL A 21 -22.70 -4.66 -4.93
N GLN A 22 -23.82 -5.38 -5.08
CA GLN A 22 -24.46 -6.04 -3.95
C GLN A 22 -23.50 -7.04 -3.31
N GLY A 23 -23.42 -7.05 -1.97
CA GLY A 23 -22.51 -7.91 -1.24
C GLY A 23 -21.03 -7.54 -1.40
N HIS A 24 -20.73 -6.29 -1.72
CA HIS A 24 -19.38 -5.79 -1.98
C HIS A 24 -18.32 -6.23 -0.96
N ASN A 25 -18.68 -6.26 0.32
CA ASN A 25 -17.80 -6.69 1.41
C ASN A 25 -18.13 -8.09 1.94
N SER A 26 -18.77 -8.94 1.16
CA SER A 26 -19.03 -10.32 1.57
C SER A 26 -17.76 -11.16 1.51
N LEU A 27 -17.69 -12.19 2.35
CA LEU A 27 -16.58 -13.13 2.35
C LEU A 27 -16.39 -13.82 0.98
N ASP A 28 -17.49 -14.15 0.29
CA ASP A 28 -17.45 -14.78 -1.02
C ASP A 28 -16.85 -13.84 -2.06
N ARG A 29 -17.27 -12.56 -2.07
CA ARG A 29 -16.74 -11.57 -2.99
C ARG A 29 -15.25 -11.29 -2.76
N LEU A 30 -14.85 -11.11 -1.51
CA LEU A 30 -13.44 -10.89 -1.17
C LEU A 30 -12.58 -12.12 -1.49
N THR A 31 -13.12 -13.33 -1.26
CA THR A 31 -12.45 -14.60 -1.62
C THR A 31 -12.31 -14.74 -3.15
N GLU A 32 -13.36 -14.39 -3.90
CA GLU A 32 -13.30 -14.36 -5.37
C GLU A 32 -12.17 -13.46 -5.86
N LEU A 33 -12.10 -12.21 -5.38
CA LEU A 33 -11.06 -11.26 -5.77
C LEU A 33 -9.64 -11.76 -5.41
N ALA A 34 -9.47 -12.36 -4.24
CA ALA A 34 -8.19 -12.93 -3.84
C ALA A 34 -7.76 -14.11 -4.73
N ARG A 35 -8.69 -14.98 -5.11
CA ARG A 35 -8.43 -16.11 -6.02
C ARG A 35 -8.19 -15.67 -7.45
N LEU A 36 -8.89 -14.64 -7.93
CA LEU A 36 -8.60 -14.03 -9.22
C LEU A 36 -7.20 -13.43 -9.24
N ALA A 37 -6.82 -12.69 -8.20
CA ALA A 37 -5.46 -12.19 -8.09
C ALA A 37 -4.43 -13.33 -8.13
N GLU A 38 -4.64 -14.39 -7.34
CA GLU A 38 -3.77 -15.58 -7.33
C GLU A 38 -3.69 -16.25 -8.71
N GLY A 39 -4.82 -16.42 -9.40
CA GLY A 39 -4.92 -17.11 -10.70
C GLY A 39 -4.38 -16.30 -11.89
N HIS A 40 -4.35 -14.98 -11.79
CA HIS A 40 -3.93 -14.07 -12.87
C HIS A 40 -2.57 -13.40 -12.60
N GLY A 41 -1.69 -14.09 -11.88
CA GLY A 41 -0.28 -13.74 -11.79
C GLY A 41 0.07 -12.70 -10.73
N TRP A 42 -0.86 -12.22 -9.91
CA TRP A 42 -0.54 -11.34 -8.80
C TRP A 42 0.11 -12.12 -7.64
N ALA A 43 1.13 -11.55 -7.01
CA ALA A 43 1.69 -12.16 -5.80
C ALA A 43 0.71 -12.10 -4.62
N GLY A 44 -0.18 -11.12 -4.61
CA GLY A 44 -1.18 -10.90 -3.58
C GLY A 44 -1.87 -9.56 -3.75
N ALA A 45 -2.39 -8.99 -2.66
CA ALA A 45 -3.04 -7.68 -2.73
C ALA A 45 -2.90 -6.87 -1.44
N LEU A 46 -2.94 -5.54 -1.58
CA LEU A 46 -3.10 -4.61 -0.47
C LEU A 46 -4.54 -4.62 0.03
N LEU A 47 -4.71 -4.81 1.32
CA LEU A 47 -5.96 -4.66 2.07
C LEU A 47 -5.87 -3.36 2.88
N GLY A 48 -6.75 -2.40 2.60
CA GLY A 48 -6.72 -1.08 3.24
C GLY A 48 -7.27 -1.10 4.67
N THR A 49 -6.80 -0.19 5.51
CA THR A 49 -7.30 0.05 6.87
C THR A 49 -7.82 1.47 7.01
N GLY A 50 -8.72 1.71 7.95
CA GLY A 50 -9.27 3.02 8.29
C GLY A 50 -10.57 2.91 9.07
N TRP A 51 -10.98 3.99 9.72
CA TRP A 51 -12.27 4.03 10.40
C TRP A 51 -13.42 3.79 9.42
N GLY A 52 -14.37 2.97 9.83
CA GLY A 52 -15.50 2.56 8.97
C GLY A 52 -15.16 1.46 7.96
N ARG A 53 -13.95 0.91 8.00
CA ARG A 53 -13.58 -0.27 7.22
C ARG A 53 -13.68 -1.54 8.06
N PRO A 54 -13.92 -2.70 7.44
CA PRO A 54 -13.74 -3.98 8.11
C PRO A 54 -12.32 -4.13 8.67
N ASP A 55 -12.18 -4.86 9.77
CA ASP A 55 -10.85 -5.13 10.34
C ASP A 55 -9.96 -5.90 9.36
N THR A 56 -8.83 -5.32 9.06
CA THR A 56 -7.94 -5.79 7.99
C THR A 56 -7.28 -7.13 8.31
N PHE A 57 -6.93 -7.37 9.59
CA PHE A 57 -6.35 -8.63 10.03
C PHE A 57 -7.34 -9.79 9.94
N THR A 58 -8.58 -9.54 10.37
CA THR A 58 -9.66 -10.53 10.29
C THR A 58 -9.94 -10.92 8.83
N VAL A 59 -10.05 -9.94 7.94
CA VAL A 59 -10.23 -10.18 6.50
C VAL A 59 -9.02 -10.93 5.92
N ALA A 60 -7.80 -10.49 6.20
CA ALA A 60 -6.59 -11.15 5.71
C ALA A 60 -6.49 -12.62 6.13
N THR A 61 -6.83 -12.92 7.38
CA THR A 61 -6.84 -14.29 7.90
C THR A 61 -7.83 -15.16 7.13
N ALA A 62 -9.04 -14.64 6.88
CA ALA A 62 -10.05 -15.36 6.11
C ALA A 62 -9.61 -15.62 4.65
N LEU A 63 -8.96 -14.66 4.01
CA LEU A 63 -8.43 -14.81 2.65
C LEU A 63 -7.24 -15.75 2.59
N ALA A 64 -6.31 -15.65 3.53
CA ALA A 64 -5.15 -16.55 3.62
C ALA A 64 -5.57 -18.02 3.77
N ALA A 65 -6.64 -18.29 4.52
CA ALA A 65 -7.19 -19.64 4.69
C ALA A 65 -7.90 -20.19 3.45
N ARG A 66 -8.20 -19.37 2.44
CA ARG A 66 -8.95 -19.73 1.22
C ARG A 66 -8.12 -19.67 -0.05
N THR A 67 -6.87 -19.32 0.07
CA THR A 67 -5.90 -19.16 -1.03
C THR A 67 -4.64 -19.97 -0.74
N THR A 68 -3.85 -20.22 -1.76
CA THR A 68 -2.66 -21.09 -1.66
C THR A 68 -1.36 -20.29 -1.68
N THR A 69 -1.24 -19.33 -2.58
CA THR A 69 -0.02 -18.52 -2.80
C THR A 69 -0.24 -17.02 -2.53
N PHE A 70 -1.50 -16.59 -2.43
CA PHE A 70 -1.86 -15.19 -2.23
C PHE A 70 -1.21 -14.59 -0.98
N GLN A 71 -0.50 -13.48 -1.17
CA GLN A 71 0.16 -12.71 -0.11
C GLN A 71 -0.71 -11.52 0.32
N PRO A 72 -1.38 -11.57 1.47
CA PRO A 72 -2.10 -10.41 1.97
C PRO A 72 -1.12 -9.34 2.46
N LEU A 73 -1.12 -8.16 1.84
CA LEU A 73 -0.46 -6.97 2.35
C LEU A 73 -1.43 -6.24 3.28
N VAL A 74 -1.26 -6.47 4.56
CA VAL A 74 -2.20 -6.03 5.61
C VAL A 74 -1.84 -4.64 6.08
N ALA A 75 -2.69 -3.66 5.79
CA ALA A 75 -2.50 -2.31 6.32
C ALA A 75 -2.93 -2.24 7.80
N ILE A 76 -2.06 -1.70 8.65
CA ILE A 76 -2.31 -1.51 10.08
C ILE A 76 -1.87 -0.12 10.55
N ARG A 77 -2.42 0.31 11.70
CA ARG A 77 -2.04 1.55 12.38
C ARG A 77 -1.47 1.25 13.77
N PRO A 78 -0.23 1.67 14.07
CA PRO A 78 0.39 1.42 15.38
C PRO A 78 -0.42 1.90 16.57
N GLY A 79 -1.23 2.96 16.43
CA GLY A 79 -2.07 3.50 17.50
C GLY A 79 -3.21 2.57 17.93
N TYR A 80 -3.65 1.64 17.09
CA TYR A 80 -4.75 0.71 17.39
C TYR A 80 -4.26 -0.60 18.01
N TRP A 81 -2.97 -0.87 17.91
CA TRP A 81 -2.36 -2.11 18.35
C TRP A 81 -1.32 -1.90 19.46
N ARG A 82 -1.34 -2.75 20.47
CA ARG A 82 -0.20 -2.88 21.37
C ARG A 82 0.88 -3.73 20.70
N PRO A 83 2.17 -3.36 20.76
CA PRO A 83 3.24 -4.06 20.02
C PRO A 83 3.30 -5.57 20.27
N ALA A 84 3.20 -6.02 21.51
CA ALA A 84 3.24 -7.44 21.85
C ALA A 84 2.03 -8.21 21.31
N HIS A 85 0.83 -7.63 21.39
CA HIS A 85 -0.37 -8.25 20.82
C HIS A 85 -0.28 -8.30 19.31
N PHE A 86 0.16 -7.20 18.66
CA PHE A 86 0.38 -7.18 17.22
C PHE A 86 1.42 -8.22 16.79
N ALA A 87 2.57 -8.29 17.48
CA ALA A 87 3.62 -9.25 17.16
C ALA A 87 3.10 -10.70 17.22
N SER A 88 2.30 -11.04 18.23
CA SER A 88 1.67 -12.35 18.36
C SER A 88 0.66 -12.62 17.23
N ALA A 89 -0.24 -11.69 16.94
CA ALA A 89 -1.25 -11.83 15.88
C ALA A 89 -0.60 -11.98 14.51
N ALA A 90 0.41 -11.14 14.19
CA ALA A 90 1.13 -11.17 12.93
C ALA A 90 1.91 -12.48 12.75
N SER A 91 2.61 -12.94 13.77
CA SER A 91 3.31 -14.24 13.74
C SER A 91 2.34 -15.40 13.53
N THR A 92 1.18 -15.35 14.19
CA THR A 92 0.16 -16.38 14.02
C THR A 92 -0.36 -16.42 12.59
N LEU A 93 -0.75 -15.29 12.03
CA LEU A 93 -1.19 -15.23 10.63
C LEU A 93 -0.08 -15.64 9.67
N ASP A 94 1.15 -15.24 9.94
CA ASP A 94 2.30 -15.61 9.11
C ASP A 94 2.53 -17.14 9.10
N GLN A 95 2.46 -17.79 10.25
CA GLN A 95 2.54 -19.25 10.34
C GLN A 95 1.36 -19.94 9.65
N LEU A 96 0.13 -19.50 9.91
CA LEU A 96 -1.07 -20.08 9.31
C LEU A 96 -1.08 -19.93 7.78
N SER A 97 -0.48 -18.87 7.27
CA SER A 97 -0.36 -18.64 5.83
C SER A 97 0.90 -19.26 5.20
N GLY A 98 1.77 -19.93 5.97
CA GLY A 98 3.03 -20.47 5.47
C GLY A 98 4.01 -19.39 5.00
N GLY A 99 4.09 -18.27 5.72
CA GLY A 99 5.03 -17.19 5.43
C GLY A 99 4.57 -16.17 4.37
N ARG A 100 3.27 -16.09 4.09
CA ARG A 100 2.74 -15.21 3.03
C ARG A 100 2.36 -13.80 3.50
N LEU A 101 2.41 -13.53 4.80
CA LEU A 101 2.03 -12.22 5.34
C LEU A 101 2.99 -11.11 4.91
N LEU A 102 2.44 -10.01 4.44
CA LEU A 102 3.09 -8.71 4.26
C LEU A 102 2.37 -7.67 5.11
N ILE A 103 3.09 -6.68 5.63
CA ILE A 103 2.53 -5.68 6.56
C ILE A 103 2.78 -4.29 6.01
N ASN A 104 1.71 -3.47 5.90
CA ASN A 104 1.80 -2.07 5.51
C ASN A 104 1.48 -1.16 6.69
N ILE A 105 2.46 -0.45 7.18
CA ILE A 105 2.32 0.47 8.32
C ILE A 105 1.79 1.82 7.83
N VAL A 106 0.68 2.25 8.42
CA VAL A 106 0.02 3.52 8.11
C VAL A 106 -0.01 4.41 9.34
N SER A 107 0.61 5.60 9.26
CA SER A 107 0.67 6.58 10.36
C SER A 107 -0.02 7.91 10.02
N GLY A 108 -0.58 8.02 8.82
CA GLY A 108 -1.27 9.21 8.33
C GLY A 108 -2.56 9.53 9.09
N GLN A 109 -3.25 10.57 8.63
CA GLN A 109 -4.53 11.01 9.21
C GLN A 109 -5.63 9.96 9.04
N ASP A 110 -6.48 9.85 10.05
CA ASP A 110 -7.73 9.11 10.08
C ASP A 110 -8.61 9.66 11.20
N ASN A 111 -9.78 9.11 11.42
CA ASN A 111 -10.61 9.41 12.59
C ASN A 111 -10.07 8.65 13.82
N LEU A 112 -8.91 9.10 14.33
CA LEU A 112 -8.19 8.44 15.42
C LEU A 112 -9.02 8.38 16.70
N ALA A 113 -9.74 9.46 17.01
CA ALA A 113 -10.59 9.53 18.20
C ALA A 113 -11.69 8.45 18.20
N ALA A 114 -12.25 8.13 17.04
CA ALA A 114 -13.24 7.06 16.90
C ALA A 114 -12.69 5.66 17.20
N TYR A 115 -11.38 5.46 17.04
CA TYR A 115 -10.69 4.24 17.47
C TYR A 115 -10.26 4.26 18.94
N GLY A 116 -10.52 5.35 19.66
CA GLY A 116 -10.01 5.53 21.02
C GLY A 116 -8.52 5.85 21.08
N ASP A 117 -7.92 6.29 19.97
CA ASP A 117 -6.52 6.73 19.92
C ASP A 117 -6.42 8.23 20.23
N SER A 118 -5.31 8.63 20.83
CA SER A 118 -5.03 10.04 21.08
C SER A 118 -4.66 10.75 19.76
N GLU A 119 -5.22 11.94 19.55
CA GLU A 119 -4.87 12.83 18.45
C GLU A 119 -3.52 13.53 18.70
N GLY A 120 -2.43 12.78 18.87
CA GLY A 120 -1.09 13.35 18.91
C GLY A 120 -0.79 14.13 17.64
N ASP A 121 0.10 15.10 17.71
CA ASP A 121 0.60 15.79 16.52
C ASP A 121 1.31 14.81 15.55
N GLN A 122 1.67 15.31 14.38
CA GLN A 122 2.31 14.47 13.37
C GLN A 122 3.64 13.88 13.87
N ALA A 123 4.45 14.67 14.55
CA ALA A 123 5.77 14.23 15.05
C ALA A 123 5.61 13.10 16.09
N GLN A 124 4.69 13.26 17.04
CA GLN A 124 4.38 12.25 18.05
C GLN A 124 3.89 10.93 17.41
N ARG A 125 3.01 11.01 16.40
CA ARG A 125 2.54 9.80 15.71
C ARG A 125 3.68 9.04 15.00
N TYR A 126 4.63 9.74 14.39
CA TYR A 126 5.76 9.09 13.74
C TYR A 126 6.80 8.59 14.74
N ALA A 127 7.03 9.28 15.86
CA ALA A 127 7.85 8.80 16.96
C ALA A 127 7.28 7.49 17.53
N ARG A 128 5.98 7.45 17.81
CA ARG A 128 5.26 6.24 18.24
C ARG A 128 5.36 5.11 17.21
N THR A 129 5.25 5.43 15.94
CA THR A 129 5.38 4.43 14.88
C THR A 129 6.78 3.83 14.82
N ARG A 130 7.81 4.64 14.95
CA ARG A 130 9.20 4.18 15.03
C ARG A 130 9.42 3.24 16.21
N GLU A 131 9.00 3.67 17.39
CA GLU A 131 9.09 2.85 18.60
C GLU A 131 8.32 1.52 18.47
N PHE A 132 7.13 1.55 17.84
CA PHE A 132 6.35 0.37 17.54
C PHE A 132 7.12 -0.61 16.65
N LEU A 133 7.70 -0.15 15.54
CA LEU A 133 8.43 -0.98 14.60
C LEU A 133 9.65 -1.63 15.26
N GLN A 134 10.43 -0.87 16.01
CA GLN A 134 11.61 -1.34 16.72
C GLN A 134 11.24 -2.41 17.75
N LEU A 135 10.21 -2.16 18.56
CA LEU A 135 9.78 -3.11 19.58
C LEU A 135 9.18 -4.37 18.96
N VAL A 136 8.40 -4.26 17.89
CA VAL A 136 7.83 -5.41 17.20
C VAL A 136 8.91 -6.29 16.58
N ARG A 137 9.95 -5.72 15.96
CA ARG A 137 11.10 -6.49 15.45
C ARG A 137 11.81 -7.26 16.56
N ARG A 138 12.06 -6.63 17.70
CA ARG A 138 12.65 -7.30 18.85
C ARG A 138 11.77 -8.44 19.36
N LEU A 139 10.47 -8.23 19.50
CA LEU A 139 9.52 -9.25 19.94
C LEU A 139 9.45 -10.46 18.99
N TRP A 140 9.74 -10.28 17.71
CA TRP A 140 9.80 -11.39 16.75
C TRP A 140 11.10 -12.18 16.80
N THR A 141 12.19 -11.58 17.25
CA THR A 141 13.54 -12.16 17.15
C THR A 141 14.18 -12.49 18.49
N GLU A 142 13.77 -11.83 19.59
CA GLU A 142 14.33 -11.98 20.92
C GLU A 142 13.33 -12.69 21.86
N GLU A 143 13.82 -13.14 23.01
CA GLU A 143 13.05 -13.68 24.14
C GLU A 143 13.21 -12.78 25.36
N ASP A 144 12.28 -12.87 26.31
CA ASP A 144 12.30 -12.11 27.55
C ASP A 144 12.51 -10.60 27.33
N VAL A 145 11.84 -10.04 26.31
CA VAL A 145 12.00 -8.64 25.95
C VAL A 145 11.40 -7.76 27.02
N SER A 146 12.26 -6.94 27.64
CA SER A 146 11.84 -5.82 28.48
C SER A 146 12.20 -4.51 27.80
N TYR A 147 11.25 -3.58 27.76
CA TYR A 147 11.36 -2.29 27.08
C TYR A 147 10.51 -1.24 27.80
N ALA A 148 11.07 -0.06 28.02
CA ALA A 148 10.36 1.09 28.58
C ALA A 148 10.67 2.32 27.72
N GLY A 149 9.79 2.62 26.79
CA GLY A 149 9.88 3.76 25.89
C GLY A 149 8.91 4.88 26.26
N GLU A 150 8.81 5.86 25.36
CA GLU A 150 7.89 6.99 25.53
C GLU A 150 6.43 6.59 25.28
N HIS A 151 6.20 5.70 24.34
CA HIS A 151 4.85 5.32 23.89
C HIS A 151 4.45 3.92 24.30
N PHE A 152 5.40 3.03 24.48
CA PHE A 152 5.14 1.61 24.79
C PHE A 152 6.06 1.07 25.88
N SER A 153 5.55 0.09 26.62
CA SER A 153 6.35 -0.67 27.58
C SER A 153 5.92 -2.13 27.58
N VAL A 154 6.90 -3.03 27.75
CA VAL A 154 6.69 -4.46 27.98
C VAL A 154 7.70 -4.95 28.99
N THR A 155 7.38 -6.02 29.72
CA THR A 155 8.26 -6.63 30.71
C THR A 155 8.25 -8.14 30.52
N GLY A 156 9.42 -8.74 30.32
CA GLY A 156 9.59 -10.19 30.18
C GLY A 156 8.75 -10.79 29.06
N SER A 157 8.61 -10.07 27.94
CA SER A 157 7.71 -10.46 26.85
C SER A 157 8.38 -11.42 25.89
N THR A 158 7.78 -12.61 25.71
CA THR A 158 8.17 -13.59 24.70
C THR A 158 6.97 -13.94 23.83
N VAL A 159 7.07 -13.70 22.51
CA VAL A 159 6.06 -14.14 21.56
C VAL A 159 6.27 -15.62 21.27
N ALA A 160 5.34 -16.45 21.71
CA ALA A 160 5.47 -17.92 21.61
C ALA A 160 5.47 -18.43 20.16
N THR A 161 4.61 -17.84 19.30
CA THR A 161 4.59 -18.16 17.88
C THR A 161 5.56 -17.24 17.15
N ARG A 162 6.65 -17.79 16.62
CA ARG A 162 7.62 -17.02 15.84
C ARG A 162 7.14 -16.86 14.39
N PRO A 163 7.48 -15.76 13.71
CA PRO A 163 7.24 -15.65 12.25
C PRO A 163 8.00 -16.73 11.49
N VAL A 164 7.54 -17.02 10.28
CA VAL A 164 8.29 -17.88 9.35
C VAL A 164 9.57 -17.18 8.93
N VAL A 165 10.71 -17.85 9.09
CA VAL A 165 12.00 -17.34 8.65
C VAL A 165 12.07 -17.45 7.12
N ARG A 166 12.38 -16.34 6.47
CA ARG A 166 12.61 -16.23 5.03
C ARG A 166 14.08 -15.94 4.78
N GLU A 167 14.56 -16.24 3.58
CA GLU A 167 15.93 -15.92 3.22
C GLU A 167 16.23 -14.42 3.47
N GLY A 168 17.24 -14.18 4.29
CA GLY A 168 17.69 -12.83 4.65
C GLY A 168 16.74 -12.02 5.56
N ARG A 169 15.60 -12.60 6.01
CA ARG A 169 14.66 -11.87 6.86
C ARG A 169 13.88 -12.78 7.82
N PRO A 170 13.98 -12.53 9.14
CA PRO A 170 13.34 -13.36 10.17
C PRO A 170 11.87 -12.97 10.48
N HIS A 171 11.25 -12.09 9.72
CA HIS A 171 9.90 -11.57 9.97
C HIS A 171 9.19 -11.17 8.66
N PRO A 172 7.86 -10.96 8.66
CA PRO A 172 7.12 -10.40 7.52
C PRO A 172 7.71 -9.07 7.07
N ARG A 173 7.72 -8.83 5.74
CA ARG A 173 8.21 -7.57 5.17
C ARG A 173 7.34 -6.40 5.60
N LEU A 174 7.98 -5.34 6.06
CA LEU A 174 7.36 -4.13 6.57
C LEU A 174 7.38 -3.03 5.51
N TYR A 175 6.23 -2.79 4.89
CA TYR A 175 6.01 -1.66 4.00
C TYR A 175 5.59 -0.44 4.80
N PHE A 176 5.97 0.73 4.32
CA PHE A 176 5.65 1.99 4.97
C PHE A 176 5.31 3.06 3.93
N GLY A 177 4.20 3.76 4.13
CA GLY A 177 3.77 4.87 3.28
C GLY A 177 3.86 6.21 4.00
N GLY A 178 4.26 7.22 3.30
CA GLY A 178 4.28 8.60 3.81
C GLY A 178 5.20 9.50 3.01
N ALA A 179 4.82 10.78 2.88
CA ALA A 179 5.56 11.76 2.09
C ALA A 179 6.20 12.86 2.94
N SER A 180 5.81 13.02 4.22
CA SER A 180 6.39 14.01 5.13
C SER A 180 7.82 13.64 5.51
N GLU A 181 8.63 14.64 5.92
CA GLU A 181 10.00 14.41 6.40
C GLU A 181 10.04 13.41 7.56
N ALA A 182 9.13 13.54 8.53
CA ALA A 182 9.02 12.60 9.64
C ALA A 182 8.76 11.17 9.17
N ALA A 183 7.90 10.99 8.14
CA ALA A 183 7.64 9.70 7.53
C ALA A 183 8.88 9.13 6.82
N GLN A 184 9.60 9.94 6.07
CA GLN A 184 10.81 9.53 5.36
C GLN A 184 11.91 9.08 6.33
N ARG A 185 12.06 9.74 7.47
CA ARG A 185 13.01 9.32 8.52
C ARG A 185 12.66 7.96 9.09
N VAL A 186 11.39 7.69 9.39
CA VAL A 186 10.94 6.36 9.85
C VAL A 186 11.16 5.30 8.77
N ALA A 187 10.85 5.61 7.51
CA ALA A 187 11.09 4.68 6.41
C ALA A 187 12.57 4.32 6.27
N ALA A 188 13.44 5.34 6.26
CA ALA A 188 14.87 5.16 6.10
C ALA A 188 15.51 4.32 7.21
N THR A 189 14.99 4.37 8.44
CA THR A 189 15.56 3.63 9.58
C THR A 189 14.89 2.28 9.82
N ASP A 190 13.56 2.20 9.74
CA ASP A 190 12.82 1.09 10.35
C ASP A 190 11.89 0.31 9.38
N ALA A 191 11.65 0.78 8.14
CA ALA A 191 10.88 0.02 7.14
C ALA A 191 11.75 -0.89 6.28
N ASP A 192 11.16 -1.91 5.65
CA ASP A 192 11.83 -2.71 4.62
C ASP A 192 11.54 -2.15 3.22
N VAL A 193 10.34 -1.61 3.00
CA VAL A 193 9.92 -1.02 1.71
C VAL A 193 9.25 0.33 1.95
N GLN A 194 9.75 1.38 1.30
CA GLN A 194 9.02 2.65 1.20
C GLN A 194 8.05 2.60 0.02
N LEU A 195 6.77 2.82 0.29
CA LEU A 195 5.73 2.95 -0.74
C LEU A 195 5.52 4.42 -1.11
N PHE A 196 5.72 4.72 -2.39
CA PHE A 196 5.32 5.99 -2.98
C PHE A 196 3.89 5.90 -3.54
N TRP A 197 3.19 7.01 -3.57
CA TRP A 197 2.07 7.17 -4.49
C TRP A 197 2.61 7.56 -5.86
N GLY A 198 1.81 7.33 -6.91
CA GLY A 198 2.21 7.66 -8.27
C GLY A 198 2.54 9.15 -8.41
N GLU A 199 3.79 9.43 -8.67
CA GLU A 199 4.35 10.74 -8.97
C GLU A 199 5.12 10.64 -10.28
N PRO A 200 5.42 11.75 -10.97
CA PRO A 200 6.29 11.74 -12.14
C PRO A 200 7.66 11.15 -11.82
N LEU A 201 8.34 10.69 -12.84
CA LEU A 201 9.65 10.02 -12.71
C LEU A 201 10.69 10.91 -12.01
N ASP A 202 10.69 12.20 -12.29
CA ASP A 202 11.57 13.19 -11.64
C ASP A 202 11.33 13.25 -10.12
N GLY A 203 10.07 13.30 -9.72
CA GLY A 203 9.70 13.32 -8.30
C GLY A 203 10.04 12.02 -7.57
N ILE A 204 9.86 10.86 -8.22
CA ILE A 204 10.26 9.57 -7.64
C ILE A 204 11.78 9.48 -7.52
N ALA A 205 12.53 9.90 -8.53
CA ALA A 205 14.01 9.90 -8.49
C ALA A 205 14.55 10.77 -7.36
N GLU A 206 14.02 11.99 -7.19
CA GLU A 206 14.37 12.89 -6.09
C GLU A 206 14.14 12.25 -4.72
N ARG A 207 12.96 11.64 -4.54
CA ARG A 207 12.59 11.01 -3.27
C ARG A 207 13.44 9.78 -2.94
N ILE A 208 13.79 8.98 -3.94
CA ILE A 208 14.71 7.85 -3.77
C ILE A 208 16.08 8.36 -3.34
N SER A 209 16.62 9.38 -4.02
CA SER A 209 17.90 10.00 -3.64
C SER A 209 17.88 10.49 -2.19
N ARG A 210 16.83 11.22 -1.81
CA ARG A 210 16.69 11.74 -0.44
C ARG A 210 16.62 10.62 0.61
N LEU A 211 15.92 9.53 0.32
CA LEU A 211 15.83 8.39 1.24
C LEU A 211 17.18 7.67 1.38
N ARG A 212 17.96 7.54 0.29
CA ARG A 212 19.31 6.99 0.35
C ARG A 212 20.25 7.85 1.20
N GLU A 213 20.15 9.18 1.09
CA GLU A 213 20.87 10.11 1.95
C GLU A 213 20.48 9.91 3.43
N LEU A 214 19.18 9.82 3.72
CA LEU A 214 18.67 9.59 5.07
C LEU A 214 19.11 8.24 5.66
N GLU A 215 19.18 7.17 4.86
CA GLU A 215 19.73 5.88 5.30
C GLU A 215 21.17 6.05 5.82
N ALA A 216 21.99 6.79 5.07
CA ALA A 216 23.38 7.06 5.45
C ALA A 216 23.50 8.03 6.65
N GLU A 217 22.74 9.13 6.63
CA GLU A 217 22.74 10.13 7.72
C GLU A 217 22.29 9.55 9.06
N LEU A 218 21.29 8.66 9.05
CA LEU A 218 20.67 8.11 10.25
C LEU A 218 21.29 6.77 10.69
N GLY A 219 22.26 6.24 9.94
CA GLY A 219 22.93 4.98 10.29
C GLY A 219 22.00 3.79 10.28
N ARG A 220 21.34 3.53 9.13
CA ARG A 220 20.43 2.37 8.99
C ARG A 220 21.13 1.06 9.34
N GLU A 221 20.57 0.29 10.25
CA GLU A 221 21.12 -1.01 10.72
C GLU A 221 20.50 -2.23 10.00
N HIS A 222 19.46 -2.01 9.18
CA HIS A 222 18.76 -3.06 8.43
C HIS A 222 19.28 -3.16 6.98
N ALA A 223 18.84 -4.19 6.25
CA ALA A 223 19.09 -4.30 4.81
C ALA A 223 18.69 -3.00 4.08
N PRO A 224 19.29 -2.67 2.94
CA PRO A 224 18.96 -1.46 2.18
C PRO A 224 17.47 -1.33 1.94
N LEU A 225 16.94 -0.10 2.07
CA LEU A 225 15.52 0.17 1.86
C LEU A 225 15.14 -0.14 0.42
N GLU A 226 14.10 -0.96 0.25
CA GLU A 226 13.50 -1.23 -1.04
C GLU A 226 12.41 -0.18 -1.34
N PHE A 227 12.04 -0.02 -2.61
CA PHE A 227 11.06 0.97 -3.04
C PHE A 227 9.88 0.33 -3.74
N GLY A 228 8.69 0.85 -3.43
CA GLY A 228 7.45 0.43 -4.02
C GLY A 228 6.62 1.62 -4.52
N LEU A 229 5.81 1.37 -5.55
CA LEU A 229 4.93 2.35 -6.15
C LEU A 229 3.49 1.85 -6.08
N ARG A 230 2.60 2.69 -5.54
CA ARG A 230 1.16 2.49 -5.64
C ARG A 230 0.58 3.42 -6.68
N ILE A 231 0.00 2.86 -7.73
CA ILE A 231 -0.56 3.61 -8.86
C ILE A 231 -1.75 2.86 -9.45
N THR A 232 -2.70 3.58 -10.02
CA THR A 232 -3.77 2.98 -10.82
C THR A 232 -3.26 2.74 -12.23
N THR A 233 -3.62 1.60 -12.82
CA THR A 233 -3.27 1.24 -14.20
C THR A 233 -4.54 0.98 -15.00
N LEU A 234 -4.94 1.94 -15.81
CA LEU A 234 -6.09 1.81 -16.69
C LEU A 234 -5.63 1.30 -18.06
N VAL A 235 -5.84 0.01 -18.30
CA VAL A 235 -5.40 -0.71 -19.48
C VAL A 235 -6.59 -1.06 -20.35
N ARG A 236 -6.57 -0.70 -21.64
CA ARG A 236 -7.57 -1.10 -22.65
C ARG A 236 -6.85 -1.64 -23.89
N ASP A 237 -7.61 -2.15 -24.84
CA ASP A 237 -7.06 -2.74 -26.05
C ASP A 237 -6.34 -1.70 -26.92
N THR A 238 -6.80 -0.45 -26.88
CA THR A 238 -6.13 0.69 -27.52
C THR A 238 -5.91 1.85 -26.53
N THR A 239 -4.96 2.70 -26.82
CA THR A 239 -4.67 3.90 -26.03
C THR A 239 -5.84 4.89 -26.07
N GLU A 240 -6.53 5.03 -27.20
CA GLU A 240 -7.68 5.88 -27.37
C GLU A 240 -8.87 5.42 -26.50
N GLU A 241 -9.13 4.13 -26.46
CA GLU A 241 -10.16 3.55 -25.57
C GLU A 241 -9.82 3.78 -24.11
N ALA A 242 -8.53 3.59 -23.73
CA ALA A 242 -8.09 3.83 -22.37
C ALA A 242 -8.32 5.27 -21.92
N TRP A 243 -7.98 6.25 -22.77
CA TRP A 243 -8.21 7.66 -22.44
C TRP A 243 -9.69 8.01 -22.39
N THR A 244 -10.51 7.51 -23.30
CA THR A 244 -11.97 7.69 -23.27
C THR A 244 -12.58 7.20 -21.96
N ASP A 245 -12.16 6.01 -21.51
CA ASP A 245 -12.66 5.43 -20.26
C ASP A 245 -12.12 6.17 -19.02
N ALA A 246 -10.84 6.60 -19.04
CA ALA A 246 -10.24 7.36 -17.96
C ALA A 246 -10.95 8.71 -17.73
N GLU A 247 -11.23 9.44 -18.80
CA GLU A 247 -11.95 10.71 -18.74
C GLU A 247 -13.40 10.52 -18.26
N ALA A 248 -14.09 9.48 -18.74
CA ALA A 248 -15.44 9.15 -18.28
C ALA A 248 -15.48 8.81 -16.79
N LYS A 249 -14.49 8.05 -16.27
CA LYS A 249 -14.37 7.74 -14.85
C LYS A 249 -14.10 9.00 -14.01
N VAL A 250 -13.21 9.89 -14.47
CA VAL A 250 -12.93 11.15 -13.76
C VAL A 250 -14.14 12.07 -13.77
N ALA A 251 -14.92 12.14 -14.84
CA ALA A 251 -16.18 12.88 -14.87
C ALA A 251 -17.15 12.37 -13.81
N LYS A 252 -17.35 11.06 -13.69
CA LYS A 252 -18.19 10.46 -12.63
C LYS A 252 -17.65 10.77 -11.22
N MET A 253 -16.33 10.78 -11.04
CA MET A 253 -15.71 11.17 -9.75
C MET A 253 -16.01 12.64 -9.41
N ALA A 254 -15.95 13.53 -10.39
CA ALA A 254 -16.27 14.94 -10.23
C ALA A 254 -17.75 15.15 -9.82
N GLU A 255 -18.68 14.48 -10.49
CA GLU A 255 -20.10 14.49 -10.15
C GLU A 255 -20.37 13.99 -8.73
N ALA A 256 -19.70 12.90 -8.34
CA ALA A 256 -19.85 12.27 -7.03
C ALA A 256 -19.19 13.05 -5.88
N GLN A 257 -18.31 14.01 -6.16
CA GLN A 257 -17.54 14.71 -5.12
C GLN A 257 -18.43 15.53 -4.17
N GLY A 258 -19.49 16.16 -4.62
CA GLY A 258 -20.49 16.88 -3.81
C GLY A 258 -19.90 17.54 -2.54
N ASN A 259 -20.60 17.41 -1.39
CA ASN A 259 -20.18 17.95 -0.08
C ASN A 259 -19.25 17.02 0.71
N ARG A 260 -18.31 16.31 0.06
CA ARG A 260 -17.44 15.39 0.78
C ARG A 260 -16.49 16.08 1.73
N ASP A 261 -16.21 15.39 2.84
CA ASP A 261 -15.30 15.80 3.88
C ASP A 261 -13.88 16.06 3.33
N ARG A 262 -13.46 17.32 3.35
CA ARG A 262 -12.15 17.77 2.87
C ARG A 262 -10.99 17.50 3.85
N ARG A 263 -11.20 16.77 4.94
CA ARG A 263 -10.13 16.45 5.93
C ARG A 263 -8.96 15.72 5.30
N TRP A 264 -9.19 14.93 4.25
CA TRP A 264 -8.16 14.23 3.50
C TRP A 264 -7.18 15.15 2.77
N PHE A 265 -7.62 16.34 2.38
CA PHE A 265 -6.77 17.33 1.69
C PHE A 265 -5.66 17.92 2.56
N LYS A 266 -5.63 17.63 3.86
CA LYS A 266 -4.58 18.07 4.78
C LYS A 266 -3.36 17.13 4.82
N ALA A 267 -3.48 15.92 4.29
CA ALA A 267 -2.35 14.98 4.25
C ALA A 267 -1.32 15.43 3.20
N VAL A 268 -0.04 15.39 3.55
CA VAL A 268 1.06 15.80 2.65
C VAL A 268 1.00 15.05 1.31
N GLY A 269 0.74 13.75 1.32
CA GLY A 269 0.58 12.99 0.08
C GLY A 269 -0.56 13.49 -0.80
N GLN A 270 -1.69 13.91 -0.20
CA GLN A 270 -2.81 14.47 -0.97
C GLN A 270 -2.50 15.86 -1.53
N GLN A 271 -1.81 16.71 -0.76
CA GLN A 271 -1.37 18.02 -1.25
C GLN A 271 -0.45 17.87 -2.46
N ARG A 272 0.50 16.92 -2.41
CA ARG A 272 1.37 16.61 -3.56
C ARG A 272 0.58 16.20 -4.81
N LEU A 273 -0.47 15.38 -4.66
CA LEU A 273 -1.32 15.00 -5.81
C LEU A 273 -2.08 16.20 -6.41
N LEU A 274 -2.52 17.14 -5.57
CA LEU A 274 -3.13 18.38 -6.04
C LEU A 274 -2.11 19.26 -6.79
N GLU A 275 -0.91 19.42 -6.24
CA GLU A 275 0.18 20.15 -6.90
C GLU A 275 0.57 19.53 -8.25
N LEU A 276 0.58 18.19 -8.35
CA LEU A 276 0.81 17.50 -9.63
C LEU A 276 -0.29 17.81 -10.64
N ALA A 277 -1.55 17.82 -10.20
CA ALA A 277 -2.67 18.15 -11.07
C ALA A 277 -2.69 19.63 -11.51
N GLU A 278 -2.02 20.52 -10.79
CA GLU A 278 -1.79 21.92 -11.19
C GLU A 278 -0.67 22.04 -12.24
N ARG A 279 0.30 21.11 -12.27
CA ARG A 279 1.37 21.08 -13.29
C ARG A 279 0.83 20.69 -14.67
N GLY A 280 -0.27 19.94 -14.73
CA GLY A 280 -0.91 19.49 -15.96
C GLY A 280 -1.72 18.21 -15.73
N ASP A 281 -2.73 17.99 -16.54
CA ASP A 281 -3.58 16.80 -16.45
C ASP A 281 -2.83 15.51 -16.86
N VAL A 282 -1.85 15.61 -17.72
CA VAL A 282 -0.97 14.49 -18.14
C VAL A 282 0.49 14.90 -17.97
N LEU A 283 1.24 14.10 -17.23
CA LEU A 283 2.68 14.25 -17.02
C LEU A 283 3.41 13.00 -17.54
N ASP A 284 4.72 13.14 -17.76
CA ASP A 284 5.51 12.12 -18.46
C ASP A 284 4.82 11.74 -19.79
N ASP A 285 4.75 10.46 -20.16
CA ASP A 285 4.10 10.03 -21.39
C ASP A 285 2.57 9.85 -21.21
N ASN A 286 2.14 9.26 -20.07
CA ASN A 286 0.75 8.84 -19.84
C ASN A 286 0.34 8.82 -18.37
N LEU A 287 1.01 9.59 -17.53
CA LEU A 287 0.67 9.74 -16.11
C LEU A 287 -0.47 10.76 -15.98
N TYR A 288 -1.70 10.27 -15.80
CA TYR A 288 -2.90 11.08 -15.63
C TYR A 288 -3.06 11.54 -14.20
N THR A 289 -3.03 12.83 -13.96
CA THR A 289 -3.02 13.47 -12.64
C THR A 289 -4.38 13.97 -12.19
N ALA A 290 -5.32 14.18 -13.13
CA ALA A 290 -6.65 14.71 -12.84
C ALA A 290 -7.42 13.93 -11.74
N PRO A 291 -7.31 12.59 -11.60
CA PRO A 291 -7.93 11.85 -10.49
C PRO A 291 -7.53 12.35 -9.11
N GLY A 292 -6.32 12.91 -8.97
CA GLY A 292 -5.81 13.48 -7.71
C GLY A 292 -6.63 14.64 -7.18
N LYS A 293 -7.36 15.37 -8.05
CA LYS A 293 -8.27 16.46 -7.67
C LYS A 293 -9.45 15.99 -6.84
N TYR A 294 -9.85 14.72 -6.98
CA TYR A 294 -11.06 14.16 -6.37
C TYR A 294 -10.78 13.26 -5.17
N GLY A 295 -9.60 13.29 -4.66
CA GLY A 295 -9.05 12.89 -3.37
C GLY A 295 -9.55 11.63 -2.67
N GLY A 296 -8.73 11.19 -1.75
CA GLY A 296 -9.06 10.19 -0.75
C GLY A 296 -8.78 8.76 -1.17
N GLY A 297 -7.88 8.16 -0.46
CA GLY A 297 -7.47 6.76 -0.40
C GLY A 297 -7.91 5.81 -1.52
N GLY A 298 -7.02 5.10 -2.07
CA GLY A 298 -7.34 4.09 -3.08
C GLY A 298 -7.63 4.63 -4.50
N ALA A 299 -8.54 5.60 -4.63
CA ALA A 299 -8.98 6.12 -5.93
C ALA A 299 -8.27 7.40 -6.36
N GLY A 300 -7.84 8.21 -5.41
CA GLY A 300 -7.32 9.54 -5.68
C GLY A 300 -5.84 9.60 -6.05
N THR A 301 -5.21 8.49 -6.42
CA THR A 301 -3.84 8.50 -6.94
C THR A 301 -3.82 8.91 -8.42
N THR A 302 -2.64 9.21 -8.94
CA THR A 302 -2.41 9.33 -10.39
C THR A 302 -2.63 7.98 -11.09
N TRP A 303 -2.93 8.01 -12.39
CA TRP A 303 -3.15 6.81 -13.19
C TRP A 303 -2.17 6.73 -14.36
N LEU A 304 -1.68 5.54 -14.66
CA LEU A 304 -1.07 5.24 -15.95
C LEU A 304 -2.18 4.76 -16.88
N VAL A 305 -2.35 5.46 -18.01
CA VAL A 305 -3.46 5.25 -18.95
C VAL A 305 -2.89 4.87 -20.32
N GLY A 306 -3.40 3.79 -20.91
CA GLY A 306 -2.99 3.40 -22.26
C GLY A 306 -3.24 1.93 -22.59
N SER A 307 -2.66 1.48 -23.70
CA SER A 307 -2.55 0.06 -24.00
C SER A 307 -1.66 -0.66 -22.97
N ALA A 308 -1.69 -1.98 -22.96
CA ALA A 308 -0.82 -2.75 -22.05
C ALA A 308 0.67 -2.45 -22.31
N GLU A 309 1.07 -2.23 -23.56
CA GLU A 309 2.42 -1.89 -23.97
C GLU A 309 2.84 -0.50 -23.47
N ASP A 310 1.97 0.50 -23.58
CA ASP A 310 2.26 1.86 -23.13
C ASP A 310 2.41 1.91 -21.61
N VAL A 311 1.50 1.25 -20.89
CA VAL A 311 1.58 1.17 -19.43
C VAL A 311 2.80 0.37 -18.99
N ALA A 312 3.13 -0.74 -19.68
CA ALA A 312 4.34 -1.50 -19.40
C ALA A 312 5.61 -0.67 -19.61
N LYS A 313 5.67 0.11 -20.67
CA LYS A 313 6.79 1.02 -20.95
C LYS A 313 6.98 2.02 -19.81
N SER A 314 5.91 2.62 -19.33
CA SER A 314 5.98 3.57 -18.21
C SER A 314 6.39 2.89 -16.91
N LEU A 315 5.85 1.70 -16.58
CA LEU A 315 6.24 0.96 -15.36
C LEU A 315 7.71 0.54 -15.41
N ARG A 316 8.28 0.18 -16.58
CA ARG A 316 9.71 -0.13 -16.72
C ARG A 316 10.58 1.08 -16.36
N ARG A 317 10.19 2.30 -16.73
CA ARG A 317 10.92 3.50 -16.33
C ARG A 317 10.97 3.69 -14.81
N TYR A 318 9.90 3.33 -14.09
CA TYR A 318 9.97 3.29 -12.62
C TYR A 318 10.85 2.14 -12.11
N GLN A 319 10.88 0.99 -12.79
CA GLN A 319 11.81 -0.09 -12.46
C GLN A 319 13.27 0.36 -12.61
N ASP A 320 13.57 1.10 -13.67
CA ASP A 320 14.92 1.65 -13.93
C ASP A 320 15.38 2.64 -12.82
N LEU A 321 14.44 3.30 -12.15
CA LEU A 321 14.70 4.13 -10.96
C LEU A 321 14.93 3.29 -9.66
N GLY A 322 14.68 1.98 -9.70
CA GLY A 322 14.84 1.08 -8.56
C GLY A 322 13.55 0.71 -7.84
N ILE A 323 12.37 0.96 -8.43
CA ILE A 323 11.10 0.45 -7.90
C ILE A 323 11.02 -1.06 -8.16
N THR A 324 10.87 -1.84 -7.08
CA THR A 324 10.82 -3.30 -7.13
C THR A 324 9.48 -3.89 -6.67
N HIS A 325 8.61 -3.05 -6.09
CA HIS A 325 7.29 -3.43 -5.60
C HIS A 325 6.23 -2.54 -6.26
N PHE A 326 5.22 -3.15 -6.85
CA PHE A 326 4.12 -2.42 -7.48
C PHE A 326 2.80 -2.85 -6.85
N ILE A 327 1.99 -1.87 -6.43
CA ILE A 327 0.61 -2.07 -6.00
C ILE A 327 -0.26 -1.38 -7.03
N LEU A 328 -0.86 -2.18 -7.90
CA LEU A 328 -1.68 -1.70 -9.01
C LEU A 328 -3.17 -1.85 -8.69
N SER A 329 -3.99 -1.07 -9.35
CA SER A 329 -5.44 -1.16 -9.22
C SER A 329 -6.14 -0.51 -10.41
N ASP A 330 -7.33 -0.98 -10.72
CA ASP A 330 -8.34 -0.30 -11.52
C ASP A 330 -9.72 -0.84 -11.13
N THR A 331 -10.75 -0.34 -11.74
CA THR A 331 -12.15 -0.70 -11.50
C THR A 331 -12.91 -0.90 -12.81
N PRO A 332 -13.89 -1.82 -12.86
CA PRO A 332 -14.36 -2.71 -11.79
C PRO A 332 -13.32 -3.74 -11.34
N TYR A 333 -13.16 -3.93 -10.02
CA TYR A 333 -12.05 -4.71 -9.48
C TYR A 333 -11.94 -6.14 -10.02
N ARG A 334 -13.06 -6.81 -10.24
CA ARG A 334 -13.09 -8.20 -10.70
C ARG A 334 -12.51 -8.33 -12.11
N GLU A 335 -13.02 -7.53 -13.03
CA GLU A 335 -12.68 -7.54 -14.45
C GLU A 335 -11.24 -7.04 -14.64
N GLU A 336 -10.87 -5.99 -13.93
CA GLU A 336 -9.55 -5.37 -14.09
C GLU A 336 -8.44 -6.16 -13.39
N THR A 337 -8.73 -6.94 -12.33
CA THR A 337 -7.77 -7.91 -11.75
C THR A 337 -7.32 -8.91 -12.83
N VAL A 338 -8.26 -9.39 -13.62
CA VAL A 338 -8.01 -10.35 -14.71
C VAL A 338 -7.31 -9.65 -15.87
N ARG A 339 -7.89 -8.57 -16.39
CA ARG A 339 -7.36 -7.85 -17.56
C ARG A 339 -5.91 -7.42 -17.36
N VAL A 340 -5.64 -6.70 -16.29
CA VAL A 340 -4.28 -6.19 -16.01
C VAL A 340 -3.33 -7.34 -15.69
N GLY A 341 -3.81 -8.38 -15.00
CA GLY A 341 -3.03 -9.59 -14.74
C GLY A 341 -2.59 -10.31 -16.01
N ASP A 342 -3.49 -10.49 -16.95
CA ASP A 342 -3.25 -11.27 -18.17
C ASP A 342 -2.55 -10.47 -19.26
N GLN A 343 -2.85 -9.17 -19.40
CA GLN A 343 -2.31 -8.34 -20.49
C GLN A 343 -1.00 -7.62 -20.09
N LEU A 344 -0.91 -7.08 -18.86
CA LEU A 344 0.21 -6.23 -18.45
C LEU A 344 1.35 -7.00 -17.76
N LEU A 345 1.05 -7.90 -16.81
CA LEU A 345 2.09 -8.56 -16.03
C LEU A 345 3.04 -9.42 -16.86
N PRO A 346 2.60 -10.17 -17.91
CA PRO A 346 3.52 -10.90 -18.78
C PRO A 346 4.55 -9.99 -19.47
N LEU A 347 4.14 -8.79 -19.91
CA LEU A 347 5.04 -7.82 -20.53
C LEU A 347 6.14 -7.34 -19.56
N LEU A 348 5.83 -7.23 -18.28
CA LEU A 348 6.77 -6.77 -17.25
C LEU A 348 7.71 -7.89 -16.76
N ARG A 349 7.31 -9.16 -16.89
CA ARG A 349 8.10 -10.33 -16.47
C ARG A 349 8.97 -10.89 -17.59
N GLY A 350 8.56 -10.76 -18.84
CA GLY A 350 9.25 -11.27 -20.01
C GLY A 350 10.48 -10.47 -20.48
N ALA A 351 10.83 -9.40 -19.80
CA ALA A 351 11.97 -8.54 -20.11
C ALA A 351 13.22 -8.84 -19.27
N THR A 352 13.45 -10.10 -18.88
CA THR A 352 14.82 -10.52 -18.53
C THR A 352 15.55 -10.69 -19.86
N THR A 353 16.20 -9.65 -20.32
CA THR A 353 17.26 -9.77 -21.33
C THR A 353 18.31 -10.72 -20.80
N ASP A 354 18.52 -11.80 -21.56
CA ASP A 354 19.70 -12.66 -21.48
C ASP A 354 21.00 -11.83 -21.55
#